data_990569c24cac23c173cffeec55665444
#
_entry.id   990569c24cac23c173cffeec55665444
#
_cell.length_a   1.000
_cell.length_b   1.000
_cell.length_c   1.000
_cell.angle_alpha   90.00
_cell.angle_beta   90.00
_cell.angle_gamma   90.00
#
_symmetry.space_group_name_H-M   'P 1'
#
loop_
_entity.id
_entity.type
_entity.pdbx_description
1 polymer ?
#
loop_
_entity_poly.entity_id
_entity_poly.type
_entity_poly.pdbx_seq_one_letter_code
_entity_poly.pdbx_strand_id
1 'polypeptide(L)'
;MLTIRLSRIIEDFFAHVVFYEYLRMLFQEVKDVMGFFSFFSKDKKEVLDKGLSKSKESVLGKITRAIAGKSKVDDEVLDNLEEALITSDVGIETTLKIIKRIEERVARDKYVTTNELNAILKDEIASLLTENETTNTEGFAIPDDAKRPYVIMVVGVNGVGKTTTIGKLAHQFKKAGLKVYLGAADTFRAAAVEQLVEWGRRADVPVVKQKMGADPASVAFDTLKSAVANDADVVIIDTAGRLHNKVGLMNELTKIKNVMKKVVDYAPNEVLLVLDGSTGQNAFEQARQFTLATEVTALAITKLDGTAKGGVVIGVSDQFKIPVRYVGLGEGIDDLQPFNKKEFVDSLL
;
A
#
# COMPACT_ATOMS: atom_id res chain seq x y z
N MET A 1 6.73 -51.77 47.84
CA MET A 1 7.60 -50.67 47.41
C MET A 1 7.90 -50.68 45.90
N LEU A 2 8.10 -51.84 45.27
CA LEU A 2 8.33 -51.97 43.80
C LEU A 2 7.12 -51.53 42.96
N THR A 3 5.89 -51.87 43.37
CA THR A 3 4.65 -51.58 42.64
C THR A 3 4.33 -50.09 42.47
N ILE A 4 4.64 -49.28 43.48
CA ILE A 4 4.43 -47.83 43.46
C ILE A 4 5.47 -47.13 42.55
N ARG A 5 6.68 -47.66 42.43
CA ARG A 5 7.70 -47.12 41.49
C ARG A 5 7.35 -47.44 40.03
N LEU A 6 6.79 -48.63 39.77
CA LEU A 6 6.39 -49.00 38.41
C LEU A 6 5.19 -48.15 37.91
N SER A 7 4.21 -47.87 38.76
CA SER A 7 3.06 -47.03 38.41
C SER A 7 3.48 -45.61 38.01
N ARG A 8 4.40 -44.98 38.77
CA ARG A 8 4.93 -43.66 38.41
C ARG A 8 5.70 -43.64 37.09
N ILE A 9 6.52 -44.66 36.82
CA ILE A 9 7.26 -44.75 35.55
C ILE A 9 6.29 -44.89 34.38
N ILE A 10 5.21 -45.63 34.55
CA ILE A 10 4.17 -45.78 33.51
C ILE A 10 3.40 -44.51 33.30
N GLU A 11 3.03 -43.78 34.36
CA GLU A 11 2.37 -42.48 34.28
C GLU A 11 3.24 -41.41 33.58
N ASP A 12 4.53 -41.33 33.95
CA ASP A 12 5.49 -40.42 33.30
C ASP A 12 5.71 -40.77 31.81
N PHE A 13 5.73 -42.05 31.48
CA PHE A 13 5.85 -42.51 30.08
C PHE A 13 4.61 -42.15 29.26
N PHE A 14 3.41 -42.38 29.80
CA PHE A 14 2.15 -41.95 29.13
C PHE A 14 2.04 -40.44 28.98
N ALA A 15 2.43 -39.69 29.99
CA ALA A 15 2.44 -38.23 29.90
C ALA A 15 3.39 -37.71 28.80
N HIS A 16 4.57 -38.35 28.66
CA HIS A 16 5.53 -38.02 27.60
C HIS A 16 5.02 -38.39 26.20
N VAL A 17 4.36 -39.53 26.04
CA VAL A 17 3.79 -39.96 24.76
C VAL A 17 2.64 -39.03 24.34
N VAL A 18 1.74 -38.69 25.27
CA VAL A 18 0.63 -37.76 25.01
C VAL A 18 1.14 -36.34 24.67
N PHE A 19 2.17 -35.88 25.39
CA PHE A 19 2.80 -34.59 25.11
C PHE A 19 3.50 -34.57 23.75
N TYR A 20 4.16 -35.68 23.37
CA TYR A 20 4.82 -35.77 22.05
C TYR A 20 3.81 -35.81 20.90
N GLU A 21 2.71 -36.53 21.03
CA GLU A 21 1.63 -36.53 20.02
C GLU A 21 0.91 -35.14 19.93
N TYR A 22 0.72 -34.46 21.06
CA TYR A 22 0.20 -33.11 21.08
C TYR A 22 1.13 -32.12 20.35
N LEU A 23 2.43 -32.16 20.62
CA LEU A 23 3.41 -31.36 19.90
C LEU A 23 3.44 -31.70 18.40
N ARG A 24 3.30 -32.95 18.03
CA ARG A 24 3.24 -33.38 16.63
C ARG A 24 2.02 -32.86 15.91
N MET A 25 0.86 -32.88 16.54
CA MET A 25 -0.37 -32.26 16.00
C MET A 25 -0.20 -30.73 15.83
N LEU A 26 0.34 -30.06 16.84
CA LEU A 26 0.61 -28.61 16.78
C LEU A 26 1.60 -28.26 15.65
N PHE A 27 2.64 -29.05 15.49
CA PHE A 27 3.60 -28.87 14.38
C PHE A 27 2.98 -29.14 13.00
N GLN A 28 2.03 -30.07 12.91
CA GLN A 28 1.32 -30.34 11.66
C GLN A 28 0.36 -29.19 11.34
N GLU A 29 -0.42 -28.70 12.30
CA GLU A 29 -1.28 -27.51 12.12
C GLU A 29 -0.47 -26.28 11.71
N VAL A 30 0.67 -26.03 12.35
CA VAL A 30 1.58 -24.93 11.98
C VAL A 30 2.13 -25.12 10.55
N LYS A 31 2.48 -26.33 10.14
CA LYS A 31 2.92 -26.60 8.76
C LYS A 31 1.81 -26.40 7.75
N ASP A 32 0.59 -26.82 8.05
CA ASP A 32 -0.55 -26.66 7.15
C ASP A 32 -0.94 -25.17 7.01
N VAL A 33 -0.90 -24.42 8.11
CA VAL A 33 -1.07 -22.95 8.11
C VAL A 33 0.06 -22.26 7.33
N MET A 34 1.33 -22.64 7.55
CA MET A 34 2.46 -22.10 6.78
C MET A 34 2.39 -22.47 5.30
N GLY A 35 1.96 -23.70 4.96
CA GLY A 35 1.74 -24.13 3.58
C GLY A 35 0.63 -23.32 2.90
N PHE A 36 -0.46 -23.06 3.60
CA PHE A 36 -1.55 -22.22 3.14
C PHE A 36 -1.09 -20.78 2.92
N PHE A 37 -0.36 -20.18 3.86
CA PHE A 37 0.20 -18.82 3.71
C PHE A 37 1.22 -18.75 2.57
N SER A 38 2.05 -19.76 2.36
CA SER A 38 3.05 -19.79 1.27
C SER A 38 2.40 -19.90 -0.10
N PHE A 39 1.29 -20.62 -0.23
CA PHE A 39 0.51 -20.71 -1.47
C PHE A 39 -0.10 -19.36 -1.84
N PHE A 40 -0.77 -18.68 -0.88
CA PHE A 40 -1.33 -17.35 -1.10
C PHE A 40 -0.27 -16.27 -1.38
N SER A 41 0.92 -16.38 -0.78
CA SER A 41 2.05 -15.49 -1.04
C SER A 41 2.59 -15.67 -2.46
N LYS A 42 2.63 -16.90 -2.97
CA LYS A 42 3.11 -17.19 -4.33
C LYS A 42 2.18 -16.61 -5.39
N ASP A 43 0.86 -16.78 -5.23
CA ASP A 43 -0.12 -16.21 -6.16
C ASP A 43 -0.07 -14.67 -6.19
N LYS A 44 0.09 -14.04 -5.03
CA LYS A 44 0.23 -12.58 -4.92
C LYS A 44 1.49 -12.08 -5.63
N LYS A 45 2.61 -12.78 -5.47
CA LYS A 45 3.87 -12.43 -6.13
C LYS A 45 3.78 -12.58 -7.65
N GLU A 46 3.14 -13.63 -8.17
CA GLU A 46 2.92 -13.79 -9.61
C GLU A 46 2.08 -12.63 -10.20
N VAL A 47 1.04 -12.18 -9.50
CA VAL A 47 0.22 -11.03 -9.92
C VAL A 47 1.04 -9.75 -9.90
N LEU A 48 1.89 -9.56 -8.89
CA LEU A 48 2.79 -8.40 -8.79
C LEU A 48 3.83 -8.41 -9.92
N ASP A 49 4.51 -9.53 -10.15
CA ASP A 49 5.51 -9.69 -11.23
C ASP A 49 4.89 -9.44 -12.61
N LYS A 50 3.69 -9.96 -12.86
CA LYS A 50 2.94 -9.72 -14.10
C LYS A 50 2.54 -8.25 -14.23
N GLY A 51 2.02 -7.65 -13.16
CA GLY A 51 1.59 -6.25 -13.13
C GLY A 51 2.76 -5.29 -13.33
N LEU A 52 3.95 -5.60 -12.82
CA LEU A 52 5.15 -4.76 -12.96
C LEU A 52 6.01 -5.09 -14.19
N SER A 53 5.65 -6.06 -15.03
CA SER A 53 6.49 -6.53 -16.14
C SER A 53 7.01 -5.40 -17.05
N LYS A 54 6.15 -4.46 -17.45
CA LYS A 54 6.54 -3.31 -18.29
C LYS A 54 7.49 -2.36 -17.55
N SER A 55 7.26 -2.10 -16.28
CA SER A 55 8.14 -1.28 -15.45
C SER A 55 9.49 -1.98 -15.27
N LYS A 56 9.48 -3.28 -14.99
CA LYS A 56 10.68 -4.10 -14.87
C LYS A 56 11.51 -4.08 -16.14
N GLU A 57 10.92 -4.36 -17.29
CA GLU A 57 11.62 -4.33 -18.59
C GLU A 57 12.26 -2.96 -18.86
N SER A 58 11.54 -1.87 -18.54
CA SER A 58 12.05 -0.52 -18.71
C SER A 58 13.19 -0.19 -17.75
N VAL A 59 13.01 -0.40 -16.45
CA VAL A 59 13.97 -0.03 -15.40
C VAL A 59 15.21 -0.93 -15.49
N LEU A 60 15.00 -2.25 -15.46
CA LEU A 60 16.08 -3.23 -15.53
C LEU A 60 16.87 -3.12 -16.85
N GLY A 61 16.18 -2.91 -17.98
CA GLY A 61 16.84 -2.72 -19.28
C GLY A 61 17.71 -1.47 -19.33
N LYS A 62 17.36 -0.39 -18.62
CA LYS A 62 18.19 0.81 -18.50
C LYS A 62 19.39 0.57 -17.58
N ILE A 63 19.17 -0.05 -16.41
CA ILE A 63 20.22 -0.39 -15.45
C ILE A 63 21.23 -1.37 -16.10
N THR A 64 20.76 -2.42 -16.77
CA THR A 64 21.64 -3.39 -17.47
C THR A 64 22.51 -2.70 -18.50
N ARG A 65 21.97 -1.72 -19.26
CA ARG A 65 22.76 -0.93 -20.21
C ARG A 65 23.76 -0.03 -19.52
N ALA A 66 23.40 0.57 -18.38
CA ALA A 66 24.29 1.43 -17.60
C ALA A 66 25.56 0.70 -17.13
N ILE A 67 25.47 -0.59 -16.83
CA ILE A 67 26.58 -1.41 -16.33
C ILE A 67 27.21 -2.31 -17.40
N ALA A 68 26.71 -2.30 -18.64
CA ALA A 68 27.16 -3.20 -19.70
C ALA A 68 28.65 -3.01 -20.04
N GLY A 69 29.38 -4.11 -20.08
CA GLY A 69 30.80 -4.09 -20.42
C GLY A 69 31.76 -3.62 -19.33
N LYS A 70 31.23 -3.25 -18.14
CA LYS A 70 32.03 -2.84 -16.99
C LYS A 70 32.14 -3.99 -15.98
N SER A 71 33.32 -4.14 -15.39
CA SER A 71 33.60 -5.15 -14.35
C SER A 71 33.61 -4.57 -12.92
N LYS A 72 33.74 -3.24 -12.81
CA LYS A 72 33.79 -2.50 -11.53
C LYS A 72 32.81 -1.35 -11.58
N VAL A 73 32.40 -0.90 -10.40
CA VAL A 73 31.63 0.33 -10.22
C VAL A 73 32.59 1.51 -10.17
N ASP A 74 32.60 2.31 -11.22
CA ASP A 74 33.34 3.56 -11.38
C ASP A 74 32.37 4.74 -11.54
N ASP A 75 32.88 5.96 -11.62
CA ASP A 75 32.08 7.18 -11.77
C ASP A 75 31.17 7.11 -13.00
N GLU A 76 31.66 6.55 -14.12
CA GLU A 76 30.85 6.40 -15.34
C GLU A 76 29.69 5.44 -15.15
N VAL A 77 29.85 4.36 -14.38
CA VAL A 77 28.76 3.44 -14.02
C VAL A 77 27.72 4.14 -13.13
N LEU A 78 28.17 4.96 -12.18
CA LEU A 78 27.28 5.71 -11.29
C LEU A 78 26.49 6.79 -12.04
N ASP A 79 27.14 7.54 -12.95
CA ASP A 79 26.48 8.53 -13.82
C ASP A 79 25.40 7.87 -14.70
N ASN A 80 25.72 6.73 -15.32
CA ASN A 80 24.77 5.98 -16.12
C ASN A 80 23.62 5.41 -15.31
N LEU A 81 23.87 4.99 -14.05
CA LEU A 81 22.84 4.52 -13.14
C LEU A 81 21.92 5.67 -12.70
N GLU A 82 22.49 6.86 -12.45
CA GLU A 82 21.72 8.07 -12.16
C GLU A 82 20.75 8.39 -13.30
N GLU A 83 21.24 8.43 -14.54
CA GLU A 83 20.39 8.65 -15.72
C GLU A 83 19.31 7.58 -15.86
N ALA A 84 19.63 6.31 -15.61
CA ALA A 84 18.66 5.21 -15.66
C ALA A 84 17.54 5.38 -14.63
N LEU A 85 17.85 5.79 -13.40
CA LEU A 85 16.87 6.03 -12.34
C LEU A 85 15.99 7.26 -12.63
N ILE A 86 16.58 8.38 -13.05
CA ILE A 86 15.84 9.61 -13.42
C ILE A 86 14.86 9.32 -14.55
N THR A 87 15.33 8.67 -15.62
CA THR A 87 14.49 8.34 -16.79
C THR A 87 13.45 7.25 -16.50
N SER A 88 13.53 6.60 -15.33
CA SER A 88 12.54 5.64 -14.81
C SER A 88 11.53 6.27 -13.85
N ASP A 89 11.46 7.61 -13.81
CA ASP A 89 10.56 8.41 -12.97
C ASP A 89 10.78 8.26 -11.44
N VAL A 90 11.98 7.85 -10.99
CA VAL A 90 12.33 7.82 -9.56
C VAL A 90 12.38 9.23 -8.96
N GLY A 91 12.62 10.26 -9.79
CA GLY A 91 12.77 11.65 -9.36
C GLY A 91 14.21 11.99 -8.97
N ILE A 92 14.59 13.25 -9.21
CA ILE A 92 15.99 13.71 -9.10
C ILE A 92 16.51 13.58 -7.66
N GLU A 93 15.77 14.11 -6.67
CA GLU A 93 16.20 14.15 -5.26
C GLU A 93 16.43 12.72 -4.71
N THR A 94 15.50 11.81 -4.98
CA THR A 94 15.59 10.41 -4.55
C THR A 94 16.72 9.68 -5.27
N THR A 95 16.90 9.93 -6.58
CA THR A 95 18.01 9.36 -7.35
C THR A 95 19.36 9.77 -6.78
N LEU A 96 19.61 11.07 -6.56
CA LEU A 96 20.86 11.56 -5.97
C LEU A 96 21.12 10.94 -4.60
N LYS A 97 20.08 10.75 -3.79
CA LYS A 97 20.18 10.09 -2.50
C LYS A 97 20.58 8.61 -2.62
N ILE A 98 20.02 7.89 -3.60
CA ILE A 98 20.37 6.49 -3.89
C ILE A 98 21.83 6.40 -4.35
N ILE A 99 22.23 7.23 -5.33
CA ILE A 99 23.60 7.25 -5.86
C ILE A 99 24.61 7.51 -4.75
N LYS A 100 24.39 8.55 -3.93
CA LYS A 100 25.26 8.85 -2.80
C LYS A 100 25.42 7.67 -1.82
N ARG A 101 24.36 6.96 -1.48
CA ARG A 101 24.42 5.77 -0.62
C ARG A 101 25.21 4.64 -1.26
N ILE A 102 25.09 4.46 -2.58
CA ILE A 102 25.87 3.48 -3.32
C ILE A 102 27.35 3.87 -3.33
N GLU A 103 27.68 5.14 -3.59
CA GLU A 103 29.07 5.66 -3.53
C GLU A 103 29.71 5.40 -2.16
N GLU A 104 29.01 5.75 -1.07
CA GLU A 104 29.48 5.52 0.30
C GLU A 104 29.73 4.03 0.58
N ARG A 105 28.88 3.15 0.03
CA ARG A 105 29.01 1.70 0.19
C ARG A 105 30.18 1.15 -0.65
N VAL A 106 30.34 1.60 -1.91
CA VAL A 106 31.46 1.24 -2.77
C VAL A 106 32.81 1.70 -2.17
N ALA A 107 32.86 2.92 -1.63
CA ALA A 107 34.06 3.46 -0.98
C ALA A 107 34.45 2.67 0.28
N ARG A 108 33.47 2.24 1.08
CA ARG A 108 33.69 1.44 2.28
C ARG A 108 34.18 0.03 1.98
N ASP A 109 33.54 -0.63 1.01
CA ASP A 109 33.78 -2.04 0.70
C ASP A 109 34.98 -2.23 -0.26
N LYS A 110 35.59 -1.14 -0.75
CA LYS A 110 36.82 -0.99 -1.56
C LYS A 110 36.79 -1.69 -2.92
N TYR A 111 35.92 -2.64 -3.12
CA TYR A 111 35.77 -3.37 -4.39
C TYR A 111 34.33 -3.89 -4.51
N VAL A 112 33.61 -3.34 -5.45
CA VAL A 112 32.23 -3.78 -5.76
C VAL A 112 32.17 -4.10 -7.25
N THR A 113 31.77 -5.32 -7.55
CA THR A 113 31.52 -5.76 -8.92
C THR A 113 30.17 -5.25 -9.40
N THR A 114 29.99 -5.14 -10.71
CA THR A 114 28.70 -4.78 -11.30
C THR A 114 27.59 -5.80 -11.00
N ASN A 115 27.94 -7.06 -10.72
CA ASN A 115 26.96 -8.06 -10.28
C ASN A 115 26.44 -7.78 -8.85
N GLU A 116 27.30 -7.25 -7.98
CA GLU A 116 26.92 -6.88 -6.60
C GLU A 116 26.13 -5.58 -6.57
N LEU A 117 26.34 -4.69 -7.56
CA LEU A 117 25.65 -3.40 -7.65
C LEU A 117 24.12 -3.55 -7.67
N ASN A 118 23.59 -4.54 -8.38
CA ASN A 118 22.14 -4.81 -8.41
C ASN A 118 21.58 -5.15 -7.02
N ALA A 119 22.31 -5.97 -6.25
CA ALA A 119 21.92 -6.32 -4.90
C ALA A 119 21.96 -5.09 -3.98
N ILE A 120 23.03 -4.29 -4.08
CA ILE A 120 23.20 -3.04 -3.34
C ILE A 120 22.06 -2.06 -3.68
N LEU A 121 21.75 -1.87 -4.95
CA LEU A 121 20.67 -0.99 -5.40
C LEU A 121 19.31 -1.42 -4.82
N LYS A 122 19.00 -2.72 -4.86
CA LYS A 122 17.78 -3.27 -4.26
C LYS A 122 17.72 -3.00 -2.76
N ASP A 123 18.81 -3.24 -2.05
CA ASP A 123 18.90 -3.02 -0.60
C ASP A 123 18.70 -1.54 -0.25
N GLU A 124 19.34 -0.62 -0.98
CA GLU A 124 19.21 0.82 -0.72
C GLU A 124 17.80 1.33 -1.00
N ILE A 125 17.16 0.89 -2.08
CA ILE A 125 15.76 1.25 -2.39
C ILE A 125 14.81 0.67 -1.32
N ALA A 126 14.97 -0.59 -0.93
CA ALA A 126 14.15 -1.20 0.12
C ALA A 126 14.34 -0.49 1.46
N SER A 127 15.56 -0.06 1.78
CA SER A 127 15.86 0.74 2.97
C SER A 127 15.17 2.09 2.95
N LEU A 128 15.20 2.81 1.83
CA LEU A 128 14.49 4.09 1.66
C LEU A 128 12.98 3.94 1.88
N LEU A 129 12.37 2.90 1.33
CA LEU A 129 10.94 2.63 1.50
C LEU A 129 10.61 2.25 2.95
N THR A 130 11.53 1.61 3.68
CA THR A 130 11.38 1.27 5.10
C THR A 130 11.37 2.49 6.01
N GLU A 131 12.23 3.48 5.75
CA GLU A 131 12.33 4.71 6.54
C GLU A 131 11.01 5.49 6.59
N ASN A 132 10.11 5.25 5.65
CA ASN A 132 8.82 5.92 5.52
C ASN A 132 7.66 5.11 6.16
N GLU A 133 7.91 3.90 6.66
CA GLU A 133 6.87 3.09 7.31
C GLU A 133 6.58 3.63 8.72
N THR A 134 5.35 4.10 8.89
CA THR A 134 4.88 4.61 10.19
C THR A 134 4.04 3.60 10.97
N THR A 135 3.55 2.55 10.30
CA THR A 135 2.70 1.51 10.91
C THR A 135 2.99 0.14 10.31
N ASN A 136 3.14 -0.84 11.18
CA ASN A 136 3.41 -2.24 10.83
C ASN A 136 2.09 -2.99 10.52
N THR A 137 1.24 -2.44 9.65
CA THR A 137 -0.01 -3.11 9.25
C THR A 137 0.23 -3.96 8.01
N GLU A 138 0.30 -5.26 8.21
CA GLU A 138 0.34 -6.22 7.12
C GLU A 138 -1.06 -6.44 6.52
N GLY A 139 -1.14 -6.45 5.21
CA GLY A 139 -2.37 -6.80 4.50
C GLY A 139 -3.45 -5.70 4.53
N PHE A 140 -4.71 -6.14 4.55
CA PHE A 140 -5.90 -5.29 4.70
C PHE A 140 -6.37 -5.24 6.16
N ALA A 141 -5.43 -5.12 7.09
CA ALA A 141 -5.73 -5.03 8.51
C ALA A 141 -5.86 -3.58 8.98
N ILE A 142 -6.65 -3.38 10.02
CA ILE A 142 -6.66 -2.15 10.81
C ILE A 142 -5.68 -2.35 11.96
N PRO A 143 -4.88 -1.35 12.36
CA PRO A 143 -4.04 -1.45 13.55
C PRO A 143 -4.85 -1.91 14.77
N ASP A 144 -4.32 -2.85 15.55
CA ASP A 144 -5.03 -3.44 16.70
C ASP A 144 -5.39 -2.41 17.77
N ASP A 145 -4.56 -1.37 17.91
CA ASP A 145 -4.74 -0.26 18.85
C ASP A 145 -5.60 0.88 18.28
N ALA A 146 -6.04 0.78 17.01
CA ALA A 146 -6.85 1.81 16.39
C ALA A 146 -8.26 1.86 16.97
N LYS A 147 -8.73 3.06 17.28
CA LYS A 147 -10.13 3.30 17.65
C LYS A 147 -11.06 2.99 16.48
N ARG A 148 -12.26 2.52 16.78
CA ARG A 148 -13.30 2.20 15.78
C ARG A 148 -14.48 3.18 15.86
N PRO A 149 -15.08 3.52 14.71
CA PRO A 149 -14.73 3.07 13.37
C PRO A 149 -13.37 3.63 12.88
N TYR A 150 -12.57 2.81 12.18
CA TYR A 150 -11.39 3.30 11.49
C TYR A 150 -11.79 4.07 10.23
N VAL A 151 -11.48 5.36 10.18
CA VAL A 151 -11.98 6.25 9.13
C VAL A 151 -10.89 6.55 8.11
N ILE A 152 -11.14 6.18 6.85
CA ILE A 152 -10.25 6.43 5.70
C ILE A 152 -10.88 7.51 4.82
N MET A 153 -10.21 8.63 4.66
CA MET A 153 -10.57 9.66 3.69
C MET A 153 -9.75 9.48 2.41
N VAL A 154 -10.39 9.16 1.30
CA VAL A 154 -9.71 8.90 0.03
C VAL A 154 -9.67 10.17 -0.81
N VAL A 155 -8.46 10.63 -1.17
CA VAL A 155 -8.22 11.85 -1.93
C VAL A 155 -7.39 11.56 -3.20
N GLY A 156 -7.36 12.51 -4.14
CA GLY A 156 -6.62 12.39 -5.40
C GLY A 156 -7.38 13.02 -6.57
N VAL A 157 -6.74 13.23 -7.71
CA VAL A 157 -7.38 13.83 -8.89
C VAL A 157 -8.41 12.91 -9.54
N ASN A 158 -9.25 13.45 -10.44
CA ASN A 158 -10.18 12.62 -11.19
C ASN A 158 -9.44 11.69 -12.15
N GLY A 159 -9.95 10.47 -12.30
CA GLY A 159 -9.40 9.47 -13.23
C GLY A 159 -8.24 8.63 -12.70
N VAL A 160 -7.72 8.91 -11.49
CA VAL A 160 -6.65 8.09 -10.87
C VAL A 160 -7.14 6.77 -10.31
N GLY A 161 -8.46 6.51 -10.26
CA GLY A 161 -9.02 5.26 -9.76
C GLY A 161 -9.48 5.30 -8.30
N LYS A 162 -9.77 6.48 -7.69
CA LYS A 162 -10.25 6.58 -6.30
C LYS A 162 -11.43 5.67 -6.01
N THR A 163 -12.55 5.85 -6.72
CA THR A 163 -13.79 5.08 -6.51
C THR A 163 -13.59 3.59 -6.71
N THR A 164 -12.76 3.20 -7.68
CA THR A 164 -12.37 1.79 -7.91
C THR A 164 -11.55 1.25 -6.74
N THR A 165 -10.57 2.01 -6.25
CA THR A 165 -9.74 1.65 -5.10
C THR A 165 -10.60 1.49 -3.85
N ILE A 166 -11.56 2.39 -3.61
CA ILE A 166 -12.51 2.31 -2.50
C ILE A 166 -13.32 1.02 -2.57
N GLY A 167 -13.86 0.69 -3.75
CA GLY A 167 -14.62 -0.54 -3.96
C GLY A 167 -13.82 -1.80 -3.66
N LYS A 168 -12.57 -1.86 -4.13
CA LYS A 168 -11.64 -2.96 -3.87
C LYS A 168 -11.26 -3.04 -2.38
N LEU A 169 -10.97 -1.92 -1.72
CA LEU A 169 -10.70 -1.88 -0.28
C LEU A 169 -11.91 -2.37 0.52
N ALA A 170 -13.12 -1.89 0.20
CA ALA A 170 -14.34 -2.31 0.85
C ALA A 170 -14.56 -3.82 0.75
N HIS A 171 -14.33 -4.40 -0.44
CA HIS A 171 -14.38 -5.84 -0.65
C HIS A 171 -13.37 -6.60 0.22
N GLN A 172 -12.11 -6.15 0.27
CA GLN A 172 -11.07 -6.82 1.05
C GLN A 172 -11.31 -6.72 2.55
N PHE A 173 -11.72 -5.56 3.06
CA PHE A 173 -12.10 -5.41 4.48
C PHE A 173 -13.32 -6.26 4.83
N LYS A 174 -14.33 -6.32 3.98
CA LYS A 174 -15.50 -7.20 4.17
C LYS A 174 -15.10 -8.67 4.18
N LYS A 175 -14.20 -9.08 3.28
CA LYS A 175 -13.64 -10.44 3.20
C LYS A 175 -12.85 -10.81 4.46
N ALA A 176 -12.21 -9.82 5.09
CA ALA A 176 -11.54 -9.95 6.39
C ALA A 176 -12.54 -9.99 7.59
N GLY A 177 -13.85 -9.96 7.35
CA GLY A 177 -14.89 -10.04 8.38
C GLY A 177 -15.23 -8.69 9.01
N LEU A 178 -14.72 -7.56 8.49
CA LEU A 178 -14.99 -6.23 9.05
C LEU A 178 -16.30 -5.65 8.52
N LYS A 179 -16.99 -4.89 9.37
CA LYS A 179 -18.20 -4.16 9.03
C LYS A 179 -17.84 -2.80 8.42
N VAL A 180 -18.07 -2.64 7.12
CA VAL A 180 -17.62 -1.49 6.34
C VAL A 180 -18.79 -0.59 5.96
N TYR A 181 -18.59 0.74 5.96
CA TYR A 181 -19.50 1.76 5.45
C TYR A 181 -18.80 2.64 4.43
N LEU A 182 -19.50 3.00 3.34
CA LEU A 182 -19.00 3.90 2.30
C LEU A 182 -19.77 5.21 2.29
N GLY A 183 -19.07 6.34 2.08
CA GLY A 183 -19.66 7.67 1.92
C GLY A 183 -19.36 8.24 0.54
N ALA A 184 -20.42 8.58 -0.21
CA ALA A 184 -20.33 9.14 -1.57
C ALA A 184 -20.24 10.66 -1.53
N ALA A 185 -19.08 11.23 -1.13
CA ALA A 185 -18.90 12.67 -1.00
C ALA A 185 -18.41 13.37 -2.29
N ASP A 186 -18.21 12.68 -3.42
CA ASP A 186 -18.06 13.32 -4.76
C ASP A 186 -19.45 13.65 -5.33
N THR A 187 -20.19 14.51 -4.63
CA THR A 187 -21.62 14.80 -4.85
C THR A 187 -21.92 15.53 -6.17
N PHE A 188 -20.92 16.10 -6.81
CA PHE A 188 -21.07 16.85 -8.06
C PHE A 188 -20.90 15.99 -9.32
N ARG A 189 -20.55 14.70 -9.15
CA ARG A 189 -20.39 13.77 -10.26
C ARG A 189 -21.35 12.59 -10.09
N ALA A 190 -22.52 12.66 -10.80
CA ALA A 190 -23.53 11.62 -10.77
C ALA A 190 -22.94 10.22 -11.03
N ALA A 191 -22.12 10.12 -12.07
CA ALA A 191 -21.47 8.87 -12.44
C ALA A 191 -20.51 8.33 -11.35
N ALA A 192 -19.87 9.20 -10.54
CA ALA A 192 -19.02 8.76 -9.44
C ALA A 192 -19.86 8.20 -8.29
N VAL A 193 -20.96 8.85 -7.94
CA VAL A 193 -21.90 8.37 -6.92
C VAL A 193 -22.50 7.04 -7.34
N GLU A 194 -22.97 6.90 -8.58
CA GLU A 194 -23.52 5.67 -9.12
C GLU A 194 -22.49 4.54 -9.16
N GLN A 195 -21.25 4.86 -9.55
CA GLN A 195 -20.13 3.92 -9.53
C GLN A 195 -19.85 3.41 -8.12
N LEU A 196 -19.82 4.29 -7.12
CA LEU A 196 -19.59 3.88 -5.73
C LEU A 196 -20.73 3.00 -5.20
N VAL A 197 -21.98 3.30 -5.55
CA VAL A 197 -23.14 2.47 -5.21
C VAL A 197 -23.02 1.08 -5.83
N GLU A 198 -22.60 0.97 -7.08
CA GLU A 198 -22.38 -0.31 -7.73
C GLU A 198 -21.24 -1.11 -7.07
N TRP A 199 -20.14 -0.45 -6.68
CA TRP A 199 -19.08 -1.08 -5.90
C TRP A 199 -19.57 -1.56 -4.53
N GLY A 200 -20.38 -0.74 -3.82
CA GLY A 200 -21.00 -1.13 -2.57
C GLY A 200 -21.89 -2.37 -2.71
N ARG A 201 -22.68 -2.43 -3.80
CA ARG A 201 -23.51 -3.60 -4.10
C ARG A 201 -22.66 -4.85 -4.38
N ARG A 202 -21.55 -4.73 -5.13
CA ARG A 202 -20.64 -5.85 -5.42
C ARG A 202 -19.90 -6.36 -4.18
N ALA A 203 -19.52 -5.44 -3.30
CA ALA A 203 -18.82 -5.78 -2.07
C ALA A 203 -19.76 -6.14 -0.91
N ASP A 204 -21.09 -6.05 -1.08
CA ASP A 204 -22.11 -6.20 -0.04
C ASP A 204 -21.86 -5.24 1.14
N VAL A 205 -21.68 -3.95 0.82
CA VAL A 205 -21.34 -2.88 1.77
C VAL A 205 -22.31 -1.72 1.60
N PRO A 206 -22.91 -1.16 2.67
CA PRO A 206 -23.82 -0.03 2.61
C PRO A 206 -23.09 1.25 2.15
N VAL A 207 -23.78 2.03 1.28
CA VAL A 207 -23.30 3.32 0.77
C VAL A 207 -24.24 4.43 1.22
N VAL A 208 -23.72 5.38 1.96
CA VAL A 208 -24.44 6.60 2.34
C VAL A 208 -24.21 7.66 1.26
N LYS A 209 -25.31 8.18 0.71
CA LYS A 209 -25.34 9.21 -0.32
C LYS A 209 -26.46 10.22 -0.04
N GLN A 210 -26.31 11.40 -0.60
CA GLN A 210 -27.35 12.43 -0.61
C GLN A 210 -27.70 12.80 -2.07
N LYS A 211 -28.61 13.78 -2.24
CA LYS A 211 -28.97 14.31 -3.56
C LYS A 211 -27.75 14.93 -4.25
N MET A 212 -27.78 14.94 -5.58
CA MET A 212 -26.76 15.60 -6.37
C MET A 212 -26.55 17.06 -5.95
N GLY A 213 -25.27 17.47 -5.86
CA GLY A 213 -24.89 18.83 -5.44
C GLY A 213 -25.06 19.10 -3.94
N ALA A 214 -25.38 18.09 -3.12
CA ALA A 214 -25.34 18.24 -1.68
C ALA A 214 -23.93 18.59 -1.19
N ASP A 215 -23.82 19.20 -0.01
CA ASP A 215 -22.52 19.49 0.59
C ASP A 215 -21.74 18.19 0.89
N PRO A 216 -20.54 17.99 0.29
CA PRO A 216 -19.73 16.81 0.54
C PRO A 216 -19.46 16.52 2.02
N ALA A 217 -19.28 17.59 2.83
CA ALA A 217 -19.06 17.47 4.26
C ALA A 217 -20.31 16.93 5.00
N SER A 218 -21.52 17.21 4.52
CA SER A 218 -22.75 16.65 5.11
C SER A 218 -22.87 15.16 4.81
N VAL A 219 -22.44 14.69 3.64
CA VAL A 219 -22.40 13.26 3.32
C VAL A 219 -21.41 12.53 4.25
N ALA A 220 -20.21 13.09 4.46
CA ALA A 220 -19.24 12.52 5.38
C ALA A 220 -19.78 12.46 6.82
N PHE A 221 -20.47 13.51 7.27
CA PHE A 221 -21.11 13.56 8.58
C PHE A 221 -22.17 12.45 8.75
N ASP A 222 -23.10 12.34 7.80
CA ASP A 222 -24.16 11.33 7.86
C ASP A 222 -23.61 9.91 7.76
N THR A 223 -22.56 9.72 6.96
CA THR A 223 -21.87 8.42 6.86
C THR A 223 -21.29 8.00 8.19
N LEU A 224 -20.56 8.89 8.87
CA LEU A 224 -19.98 8.61 10.19
C LEU A 224 -21.06 8.39 11.25
N LYS A 225 -22.13 9.20 11.26
CA LYS A 225 -23.26 9.01 12.15
C LYS A 225 -23.91 7.63 11.97
N SER A 226 -24.17 7.23 10.73
CA SER A 226 -24.72 5.91 10.41
C SER A 226 -23.75 4.79 10.81
N ALA A 227 -22.46 4.94 10.56
CA ALA A 227 -21.46 3.95 10.89
C ALA A 227 -21.31 3.73 12.40
N VAL A 228 -21.26 4.82 13.18
CA VAL A 228 -21.21 4.76 14.66
C VAL A 228 -22.47 4.11 15.22
N ALA A 229 -23.65 4.50 14.72
CA ALA A 229 -24.95 3.94 15.19
C ALA A 229 -25.09 2.44 14.87
N ASN A 230 -24.31 1.91 13.97
CA ASN A 230 -24.34 0.51 13.56
C ASN A 230 -23.07 -0.25 13.92
N ASP A 231 -22.22 0.25 14.81
CA ASP A 231 -20.98 -0.38 15.26
C ASP A 231 -20.10 -0.85 14.07
N ALA A 232 -19.85 0.06 13.13
CA ALA A 232 -19.00 -0.22 11.99
C ALA A 232 -17.52 -0.28 12.41
N ASP A 233 -16.76 -1.17 11.77
CA ASP A 233 -15.31 -1.26 11.98
C ASP A 233 -14.55 -0.27 11.12
N VAL A 234 -14.99 -0.07 9.87
CA VAL A 234 -14.32 0.78 8.86
C VAL A 234 -15.32 1.71 8.18
N VAL A 235 -14.90 2.95 7.97
CA VAL A 235 -15.60 3.92 7.12
C VAL A 235 -14.65 4.42 6.03
N ILE A 236 -15.09 4.40 4.78
CA ILE A 236 -14.31 4.94 3.65
C ILE A 236 -15.12 6.04 2.97
N ILE A 237 -14.54 7.25 2.89
CA ILE A 237 -15.18 8.42 2.27
C ILE A 237 -14.54 8.69 0.91
N ASP A 238 -15.35 8.58 -0.17
CA ASP A 238 -14.96 9.02 -1.52
C ASP A 238 -15.10 10.53 -1.64
N THR A 239 -14.07 11.22 -2.17
CA THR A 239 -14.07 12.68 -2.29
C THR A 239 -13.89 13.12 -3.73
N ALA A 240 -14.26 14.37 -4.02
CA ALA A 240 -14.02 14.99 -5.31
C ALA A 240 -12.52 15.11 -5.63
N GLY A 241 -12.19 15.19 -6.92
CA GLY A 241 -10.79 15.30 -7.39
C GLY A 241 -10.59 16.34 -8.49
N ARG A 242 -11.33 17.47 -8.49
CA ARG A 242 -11.31 18.49 -9.54
C ARG A 242 -10.14 19.46 -9.37
N LEU A 243 -8.92 19.04 -9.74
CA LEU A 243 -7.71 19.84 -9.53
C LEU A 243 -7.67 21.15 -10.35
N HIS A 244 -8.47 21.29 -11.42
CA HIS A 244 -8.59 22.54 -12.17
C HIS A 244 -9.16 23.71 -11.33
N ASN A 245 -9.96 23.43 -10.30
CA ASN A 245 -10.36 24.38 -9.26
C ASN A 245 -9.63 24.06 -7.94
N LYS A 246 -8.32 24.18 -7.97
CA LYS A 246 -7.43 23.75 -6.88
C LYS A 246 -7.82 24.31 -5.51
N VAL A 247 -8.01 25.62 -5.42
CA VAL A 247 -8.33 26.29 -4.13
C VAL A 247 -9.68 25.81 -3.59
N GLY A 248 -10.70 25.72 -4.44
CA GLY A 248 -12.02 25.25 -4.06
C GLY A 248 -11.98 23.79 -3.57
N LEU A 249 -11.27 22.92 -4.29
CA LEU A 249 -11.12 21.52 -3.90
C LEU A 249 -10.40 21.39 -2.55
N MET A 250 -9.28 22.10 -2.36
CA MET A 250 -8.51 22.00 -1.11
C MET A 250 -9.32 22.48 0.10
N ASN A 251 -10.08 23.57 -0.05
CA ASN A 251 -11.00 24.06 0.99
C ASN A 251 -12.12 23.04 1.28
N GLU A 252 -12.68 22.39 0.25
CA GLU A 252 -13.69 21.35 0.41
C GLU A 252 -13.14 20.13 1.19
N LEU A 253 -11.96 19.65 0.82
CA LEU A 253 -11.31 18.51 1.50
C LEU A 253 -11.01 18.85 2.96
N THR A 254 -10.48 20.04 3.24
CA THR A 254 -10.25 20.52 4.60
C THR A 254 -11.55 20.61 5.39
N LYS A 255 -12.65 21.07 4.77
CA LYS A 255 -13.98 21.12 5.39
C LYS A 255 -14.48 19.71 5.75
N ILE A 256 -14.37 18.75 4.82
CA ILE A 256 -14.76 17.35 5.06
C ILE A 256 -13.99 16.82 6.28
N LYS A 257 -12.65 16.95 6.29
CA LYS A 257 -11.80 16.52 7.41
C LYS A 257 -12.24 17.12 8.75
N ASN A 258 -12.53 18.43 8.79
CA ASN A 258 -12.96 19.11 10.01
C ASN A 258 -14.36 18.68 10.47
N VAL A 259 -15.26 18.37 9.54
CA VAL A 259 -16.62 17.91 9.87
C VAL A 259 -16.60 16.48 10.40
N MET A 260 -15.75 15.61 9.88
CA MET A 260 -15.59 14.24 10.41
C MET A 260 -15.18 14.24 11.89
N LYS A 261 -14.28 15.14 12.31
CA LYS A 261 -13.87 15.32 13.72
C LYS A 261 -15.00 15.70 14.66
N LYS A 262 -16.10 16.27 14.16
CA LYS A 262 -17.28 16.60 14.98
C LYS A 262 -18.12 15.38 15.35
N VAL A 263 -17.99 14.27 14.62
CA VAL A 263 -18.69 13.02 14.89
C VAL A 263 -17.76 12.04 15.60
N VAL A 264 -16.52 11.95 15.11
CA VAL A 264 -15.48 11.06 15.62
C VAL A 264 -14.22 11.92 15.77
N ASP A 265 -13.83 12.25 16.99
CA ASP A 265 -12.81 13.27 17.34
C ASP A 265 -11.42 12.99 16.74
N TYR A 266 -11.11 11.73 16.52
CA TYR A 266 -9.85 11.26 15.93
C TYR A 266 -9.91 11.07 14.41
N ALA A 267 -11.08 11.26 13.75
CA ALA A 267 -11.21 11.06 12.31
C ALA A 267 -10.62 12.22 11.48
N PRO A 268 -10.08 11.93 10.29
CA PRO A 268 -9.81 10.60 9.76
C PRO A 268 -8.56 9.97 10.40
N ASN A 269 -8.57 8.64 10.58
CA ASN A 269 -7.38 7.89 11.00
C ASN A 269 -6.35 7.84 9.87
N GLU A 270 -6.84 7.81 8.62
CA GLU A 270 -6.01 7.73 7.44
C GLU A 270 -6.54 8.66 6.35
N VAL A 271 -5.64 9.45 5.77
CA VAL A 271 -5.86 10.18 4.51
C VAL A 271 -5.08 9.45 3.42
N LEU A 272 -5.81 8.66 2.62
CA LEU A 272 -5.26 7.85 1.55
C LEU A 272 -5.24 8.63 0.24
N LEU A 273 -4.07 9.00 -0.23
CA LEU A 273 -3.89 9.63 -1.54
C LEU A 273 -3.76 8.56 -2.62
N VAL A 274 -4.67 8.57 -3.57
CA VAL A 274 -4.62 7.71 -4.76
C VAL A 274 -3.92 8.44 -5.89
N LEU A 275 -2.85 7.85 -6.42
CA LEU A 275 -2.07 8.36 -7.54
C LEU A 275 -2.08 7.35 -8.70
N ASP A 276 -2.05 7.86 -9.92
CA ASP A 276 -1.92 7.06 -11.13
C ASP A 276 -0.44 6.92 -11.47
N GLY A 277 0.10 5.70 -11.40
CA GLY A 277 1.50 5.39 -11.66
C GLY A 277 1.94 5.70 -13.10
N SER A 278 1.00 5.81 -14.05
CA SER A 278 1.31 6.16 -15.44
C SER A 278 1.62 7.65 -15.65
N THR A 279 1.31 8.51 -14.67
CA THR A 279 1.48 9.97 -14.79
C THR A 279 2.92 10.44 -14.53
N GLY A 280 3.81 9.56 -14.04
CA GLY A 280 5.21 9.87 -13.81
C GLY A 280 5.39 11.11 -12.91
N GLN A 281 6.21 12.08 -13.34
CA GLN A 281 6.52 13.29 -12.56
C GLN A 281 5.31 14.12 -12.14
N ASN A 282 4.18 14.04 -12.84
CA ASN A 282 2.95 14.73 -12.42
C ASN A 282 2.40 14.21 -11.07
N ALA A 283 2.70 12.97 -10.70
CA ALA A 283 2.30 12.41 -9.41
C ALA A 283 2.95 13.16 -8.23
N PHE A 284 4.17 13.66 -8.38
CA PHE A 284 4.87 14.43 -7.34
C PHE A 284 4.15 15.75 -7.03
N GLU A 285 3.72 16.49 -8.08
CA GLU A 285 2.97 17.73 -7.86
C GLU A 285 1.61 17.45 -7.22
N GLN A 286 0.92 16.37 -7.61
CA GLN A 286 -0.32 15.96 -6.96
C GLN A 286 -0.06 15.62 -5.49
N ALA A 287 0.95 14.81 -5.18
CA ALA A 287 1.29 14.46 -3.81
C ALA A 287 1.55 15.70 -2.95
N ARG A 288 2.33 16.67 -3.48
CA ARG A 288 2.61 17.94 -2.80
C ARG A 288 1.32 18.69 -2.45
N GLN A 289 0.41 18.85 -3.43
CA GLN A 289 -0.80 19.64 -3.26
C GLN A 289 -1.77 19.02 -2.25
N PHE A 290 -2.00 17.71 -2.35
CA PHE A 290 -2.90 17.02 -1.44
C PHE A 290 -2.32 16.95 -0.01
N THR A 291 -1.01 16.72 0.13
CA THR A 291 -0.35 16.69 1.44
C THR A 291 -0.46 18.01 2.18
N LEU A 292 -0.25 19.13 1.47
CA LEU A 292 -0.41 20.47 2.07
C LEU A 292 -1.83 20.76 2.56
N ALA A 293 -2.85 20.21 1.89
CA ALA A 293 -4.26 20.50 2.21
C ALA A 293 -4.87 19.55 3.23
N THR A 294 -4.46 18.28 3.22
CA THR A 294 -5.16 17.22 3.95
C THR A 294 -4.28 16.41 4.89
N GLU A 295 -2.96 16.67 4.90
CA GLU A 295 -1.99 15.87 5.69
C GLU A 295 -2.09 14.39 5.34
N VAL A 296 -1.77 14.05 4.08
CA VAL A 296 -1.77 12.67 3.56
C VAL A 296 -0.92 11.76 4.46
N THR A 297 -1.46 10.62 4.83
CA THR A 297 -0.80 9.64 5.72
C THR A 297 -0.43 8.34 5.02
N ALA A 298 -1.03 8.06 3.86
CA ALA A 298 -0.77 6.84 3.09
C ALA A 298 -0.97 7.06 1.60
N LEU A 299 -0.29 6.25 0.78
CA LEU A 299 -0.39 6.25 -0.68
C LEU A 299 -1.02 4.95 -1.19
N ALA A 300 -1.87 5.08 -2.21
CA ALA A 300 -2.26 3.98 -3.09
C ALA A 300 -1.84 4.33 -4.52
N ILE A 301 -1.02 3.50 -5.14
CA ILE A 301 -0.55 3.73 -6.51
C ILE A 301 -1.26 2.76 -7.44
N THR A 302 -2.02 3.30 -8.39
CA THR A 302 -2.85 2.53 -9.34
C THR A 302 -2.21 2.44 -10.72
N LYS A 303 -2.76 1.57 -11.58
CA LYS A 303 -2.39 1.41 -13.00
C LYS A 303 -0.92 1.05 -13.23
N LEU A 304 -0.31 0.35 -12.28
CA LEU A 304 1.07 -0.10 -12.44
C LEU A 304 1.23 -1.16 -13.53
N ASP A 305 0.18 -1.94 -13.80
CA ASP A 305 0.10 -2.94 -14.87
C ASP A 305 0.20 -2.36 -16.29
N GLY A 306 -0.15 -1.10 -16.44
CA GLY A 306 -0.15 -0.38 -17.73
C GLY A 306 1.10 0.45 -18.02
N THR A 307 2.03 0.61 -17.06
CA THR A 307 3.08 1.63 -17.13
C THR A 307 4.51 1.08 -17.09
N ALA A 308 5.41 1.78 -17.75
CA ALA A 308 6.87 1.62 -17.63
C ALA A 308 7.49 2.56 -16.56
N LYS A 309 6.66 3.28 -15.79
CA LYS A 309 7.06 4.36 -14.87
C LYS A 309 6.98 3.95 -13.39
N GLY A 310 7.18 2.67 -13.08
CA GLY A 310 7.07 2.15 -11.72
C GLY A 310 7.99 2.81 -10.68
N GLY A 311 9.07 3.47 -11.12
CA GLY A 311 9.97 4.22 -10.25
C GLY A 311 9.30 5.37 -9.49
N VAL A 312 8.18 5.90 -10.00
CA VAL A 312 7.39 6.94 -9.32
C VAL A 312 6.97 6.54 -7.90
N VAL A 313 6.74 5.25 -7.66
CA VAL A 313 6.39 4.71 -6.34
C VAL A 313 7.48 5.03 -5.31
N ILE A 314 8.74 4.80 -5.69
CA ILE A 314 9.92 5.04 -4.86
C ILE A 314 10.07 6.53 -4.59
N GLY A 315 10.05 7.33 -5.65
CA GLY A 315 10.30 8.76 -5.56
C GLY A 315 9.26 9.52 -4.74
N VAL A 316 7.97 9.27 -4.98
CA VAL A 316 6.89 9.94 -4.24
C VAL A 316 6.94 9.55 -2.76
N SER A 317 7.13 8.28 -2.44
CA SER A 317 7.23 7.83 -1.04
C SER A 317 8.43 8.47 -0.33
N ASP A 318 9.61 8.48 -0.96
CA ASP A 318 10.81 9.05 -0.34
C ASP A 318 10.74 10.56 -0.19
N GLN A 319 10.32 11.29 -1.24
CA GLN A 319 10.30 12.75 -1.22
C GLN A 319 9.30 13.34 -0.22
N PHE A 320 8.13 12.70 -0.06
CA PHE A 320 7.09 13.19 0.85
C PHE A 320 7.06 12.48 2.20
N LYS A 321 7.89 11.46 2.40
CA LYS A 321 7.94 10.64 3.61
C LYS A 321 6.58 10.03 3.96
N ILE A 322 5.86 9.58 2.92
CA ILE A 322 4.54 8.97 3.05
C ILE A 322 4.65 7.50 2.64
N PRO A 323 4.22 6.55 3.50
CA PRO A 323 4.28 5.14 3.18
C PRO A 323 3.34 4.77 2.03
N VAL A 324 3.79 3.91 1.13
CA VAL A 324 2.91 3.24 0.18
C VAL A 324 2.19 2.12 0.92
N ARG A 325 0.87 2.11 0.86
CA ARG A 325 0.06 1.10 1.54
C ARG A 325 -0.55 0.09 0.57
N TYR A 326 -0.95 0.55 -0.62
CA TYR A 326 -1.59 -0.30 -1.62
C TYR A 326 -1.06 -0.05 -3.02
N VAL A 327 -1.07 -1.11 -3.85
CA VAL A 327 -0.76 -1.06 -5.28
C VAL A 327 -1.88 -1.68 -6.09
N GLY A 328 -2.31 -0.97 -7.15
CA GLY A 328 -3.30 -1.43 -8.10
C GLY A 328 -2.63 -1.98 -9.36
N LEU A 329 -2.93 -3.24 -9.67
CA LEU A 329 -2.27 -4.05 -10.69
C LEU A 329 -3.25 -4.54 -11.78
N GLY A 330 -4.42 -3.90 -11.90
CA GLY A 330 -5.43 -4.24 -12.87
C GLY A 330 -6.83 -3.75 -12.51
N GLU A 331 -7.83 -4.16 -13.28
CA GLU A 331 -9.23 -3.72 -13.16
C GLU A 331 -10.11 -4.64 -12.27
N GLY A 332 -9.69 -5.88 -12.04
CA GLY A 332 -10.44 -6.86 -11.24
C GLY A 332 -10.59 -6.43 -9.78
N ILE A 333 -11.60 -6.98 -9.09
CA ILE A 333 -11.90 -6.63 -7.69
C ILE A 333 -10.78 -7.04 -6.73
N ASP A 334 -10.01 -8.07 -7.08
CA ASP A 334 -8.87 -8.58 -6.32
C ASP A 334 -7.52 -7.98 -6.77
N ASP A 335 -7.50 -7.10 -7.81
CA ASP A 335 -6.28 -6.51 -8.37
C ASP A 335 -5.77 -5.28 -7.56
N LEU A 336 -6.09 -5.22 -6.28
CA LEU A 336 -5.49 -4.30 -5.32
C LEU A 336 -4.72 -5.14 -4.30
N GLN A 337 -3.43 -4.86 -4.15
CA GLN A 337 -2.59 -5.58 -3.20
C GLN A 337 -2.06 -4.66 -2.11
N PRO A 338 -1.90 -5.14 -0.88
CA PRO A 338 -1.09 -4.47 0.12
C PRO A 338 0.34 -4.35 -0.41
N PHE A 339 0.96 -3.21 -0.15
CA PHE A 339 2.33 -2.98 -0.58
C PHE A 339 3.31 -3.73 0.33
N ASN A 340 4.17 -4.52 -0.29
CA ASN A 340 5.33 -5.12 0.34
C ASN A 340 6.59 -4.59 -0.36
N LYS A 341 7.38 -3.81 0.36
CA LYS A 341 8.58 -3.13 -0.17
C LYS A 341 9.59 -4.09 -0.81
N LYS A 342 9.84 -5.22 -0.16
CA LYS A 342 10.83 -6.20 -0.65
C LYS A 342 10.34 -6.89 -1.92
N GLU A 343 9.10 -7.37 -1.90
CA GLU A 343 8.48 -7.99 -3.08
C GLU A 343 8.38 -6.99 -4.24
N PHE A 344 8.03 -5.73 -3.95
CA PHE A 344 7.95 -4.67 -4.96
C PHE A 344 9.31 -4.40 -5.61
N VAL A 345 10.36 -4.22 -4.80
CA VAL A 345 11.72 -3.98 -5.31
C VAL A 345 12.24 -5.16 -6.11
N ASP A 346 12.01 -6.40 -5.64
CA ASP A 346 12.39 -7.62 -6.37
C ASP A 346 11.62 -7.80 -7.68
N SER A 347 10.37 -7.33 -7.73
CA SER A 347 9.55 -7.39 -8.96
C SER A 347 9.84 -6.25 -9.93
N LEU A 348 10.45 -5.15 -9.47
CA LEU A 348 10.80 -3.99 -10.29
C LEU A 348 12.22 -4.12 -10.87
N LEU A 349 13.12 -4.70 -10.13
CA LEU A 349 14.55 -4.87 -10.42
C LEU A 349 14.94 -6.37 -10.47
#